data_44932cde888af07c5e6b43b889639e00
#
_entry.id   44932cde888af07c5e6b43b889639e00
#
_cell.length_a   1.000
_cell.length_b   1.000
_cell.length_c   1.000
_cell.angle_alpha   90.00
_cell.angle_beta   90.00
_cell.angle_gamma   90.00
#
_symmetry.space_group_name_H-M   'P 1'
#
loop_
_entity.id
_entity.type
_entity.pdbx_description
1 polymer ?
#
loop_
_entity_poly.entity_id
_entity_poly.type
_entity_poly.pdbx_seq_one_letter_code
_entity_poly.pdbx_strand_id
1 'polypeptide(L)'
;MTKPFVDFIEDLRLFCSENKVDNDKISIVGVSKKKSLEDILGLYRLGLRDFGENYAQELNEKSLALNSKKIRWHFMGPIQTNKIGLIVKNSYLVHSVDREKVVKKMDFESKKTNKIQKVLVQVNVLSLIHI
;
A
#
# COMPACT_ATOMS: atom_id res chain seq x y z
N MET A 1 -16.22 -2.92 -13.11
CA MET A 1 -15.03 -2.95 -12.23
C MET A 1 -15.37 -3.14 -10.76
N THR A 2 -16.43 -2.54 -10.25
CA THR A 2 -16.82 -2.65 -8.83
C THR A 2 -17.45 -3.99 -8.45
N LYS A 3 -18.15 -4.65 -9.38
CA LYS A 3 -18.81 -5.93 -9.13
C LYS A 3 -17.86 -7.04 -8.66
N PRO A 4 -16.69 -7.26 -9.28
CA PRO A 4 -15.75 -8.27 -8.78
C PRO A 4 -15.27 -7.99 -7.36
N PHE A 5 -15.12 -6.74 -6.98
CA PHE A 5 -14.75 -6.36 -5.61
C PHE A 5 -15.87 -6.69 -4.62
N VAL A 6 -17.12 -6.37 -4.96
CA VAL A 6 -18.29 -6.68 -4.11
C VAL A 6 -18.40 -8.19 -3.90
N ASP A 7 -18.28 -8.95 -4.99
CA ASP A 7 -18.35 -10.42 -4.93
C ASP A 7 -17.23 -10.99 -4.05
N PHE A 8 -16.02 -10.47 -4.19
CA PHE A 8 -14.87 -10.87 -3.36
C PHE A 8 -15.12 -10.60 -1.87
N ILE A 9 -15.64 -9.43 -1.54
CA ILE A 9 -15.93 -9.06 -0.13
C ILE A 9 -16.98 -9.99 0.47
N GLU A 10 -18.00 -10.33 -0.28
CA GLU A 10 -19.04 -11.25 0.16
C GLU A 10 -18.47 -12.66 0.40
N ASP A 11 -17.68 -13.15 -0.54
CA ASP A 11 -17.00 -14.45 -0.41
C ASP A 11 -16.06 -14.48 0.78
N LEU A 12 -15.32 -13.40 1.02
CA LEU A 12 -14.41 -13.30 2.16
C LEU A 12 -15.17 -13.32 3.49
N ARG A 13 -16.28 -12.58 3.58
CA ARG A 13 -17.12 -12.59 4.79
C ARG A 13 -17.65 -13.97 5.10
N LEU A 14 -18.14 -14.66 4.08
CA LEU A 14 -18.66 -16.02 4.23
C LEU A 14 -17.55 -16.97 4.69
N PHE A 15 -16.39 -16.91 4.06
CA PHE A 15 -15.23 -17.72 4.46
C PHE A 15 -14.84 -17.47 5.91
N CYS A 16 -14.77 -16.23 6.33
CA CYS A 16 -14.41 -15.86 7.70
C CYS A 16 -15.45 -16.40 8.71
N SER A 17 -16.73 -16.27 8.38
CA SER A 17 -17.81 -16.77 9.21
C SER A 17 -17.74 -18.30 9.36
N GLU A 18 -17.55 -19.03 8.27
CA GLU A 18 -17.46 -20.50 8.27
C GLU A 18 -16.22 -21.03 9.00
N ASN A 19 -15.12 -20.29 9.01
CA ASN A 19 -13.85 -20.70 9.58
C ASN A 19 -13.52 -20.02 10.92
N LYS A 20 -14.47 -19.29 11.50
CA LYS A 20 -14.29 -18.56 12.78
C LYS A 20 -13.10 -17.59 12.75
N VAL A 21 -12.88 -16.94 11.63
CA VAL A 21 -11.88 -15.89 11.45
C VAL A 21 -12.56 -14.54 11.67
N ASP A 22 -11.91 -13.67 12.46
CA ASP A 22 -12.39 -12.31 12.65
C ASP A 22 -12.11 -11.48 11.39
N ASN A 23 -13.17 -11.17 10.64
CA ASN A 23 -13.07 -10.39 9.41
C ASN A 23 -12.45 -9.00 9.63
N ASP A 24 -12.65 -8.41 10.81
CA ASP A 24 -12.11 -7.07 11.11
C ASP A 24 -10.59 -7.05 11.27
N LYS A 25 -9.96 -8.22 11.42
CA LYS A 25 -8.51 -8.35 11.51
C LYS A 25 -7.84 -8.54 10.14
N ILE A 26 -8.63 -8.60 9.08
CA ILE A 26 -8.11 -8.73 7.72
C ILE A 26 -8.15 -7.36 7.04
N SER A 27 -7.00 -6.92 6.55
CA SER A 27 -6.91 -5.69 5.76
C SER A 27 -6.78 -6.04 4.29
N ILE A 28 -7.59 -5.38 3.46
CA ILE A 28 -7.55 -5.55 2.01
C ILE A 28 -6.91 -4.31 1.41
N VAL A 29 -5.88 -4.52 0.60
CA VAL A 29 -5.21 -3.45 -0.14
C VAL A 29 -5.55 -3.61 -1.62
N GLY A 30 -6.20 -2.61 -2.18
CA GLY A 30 -6.48 -2.56 -3.62
C GLY A 30 -5.25 -2.04 -4.38
N VAL A 31 -4.64 -2.86 -5.21
CA VAL A 31 -3.51 -2.42 -6.02
C VAL A 31 -4.02 -1.54 -7.15
N SER A 32 -3.65 -0.26 -7.11
CA SER A 32 -4.19 0.78 -7.99
C SER A 32 -3.17 1.33 -8.99
N LYS A 33 -2.02 0.69 -9.12
CA LYS A 33 -1.02 1.09 -10.12
C LYS A 33 -1.64 1.13 -11.51
N LYS A 34 -1.37 2.21 -12.26
CA LYS A 34 -1.88 2.44 -13.62
C LYS A 34 -3.42 2.50 -13.70
N LYS A 35 -4.10 2.67 -12.58
CA LYS A 35 -5.55 2.85 -12.54
C LYS A 35 -5.91 4.32 -12.42
N SER A 36 -7.08 4.69 -12.92
CA SER A 36 -7.57 6.07 -12.88
C SER A 36 -8.04 6.48 -11.48
N LEU A 37 -8.14 7.78 -11.26
CA LEU A 37 -8.74 8.31 -10.03
C LEU A 37 -10.20 7.86 -9.87
N GLU A 38 -10.94 7.76 -10.98
CA GLU A 38 -12.33 7.27 -10.97
C GLU A 38 -12.42 5.83 -10.49
N ASP A 39 -11.49 4.97 -10.91
CA ASP A 39 -11.44 3.59 -10.45
C ASP A 39 -11.21 3.51 -8.93
N ILE A 40 -10.29 4.31 -8.43
CA ILE A 40 -10.00 4.39 -6.99
C ILE A 40 -11.23 4.89 -6.23
N LEU A 41 -11.85 5.97 -6.70
CA LEU A 41 -13.04 6.53 -6.07
C LEU A 41 -14.21 5.55 -6.07
N GLY A 42 -14.36 4.76 -7.13
CA GLY A 42 -15.38 3.71 -7.19
C GLY A 42 -15.27 2.71 -6.05
N LEU A 43 -14.06 2.22 -5.80
CA LEU A 43 -13.80 1.30 -4.68
C LEU A 43 -13.86 2.01 -3.32
N TYR A 44 -13.42 3.26 -3.26
CA TYR A 44 -13.52 4.06 -2.04
C TYR A 44 -14.98 4.22 -1.58
N ARG A 45 -15.89 4.47 -2.51
CA ARG A 45 -17.33 4.57 -2.22
C ARG A 45 -17.91 3.28 -1.68
N LEU A 46 -17.32 2.14 -2.01
CA LEU A 46 -17.69 0.82 -1.51
C LEU A 46 -17.03 0.47 -0.17
N GLY A 47 -16.23 1.37 0.38
CA GLY A 47 -15.64 1.22 1.71
C GLY A 47 -14.15 0.87 1.71
N LEU A 48 -13.50 0.66 0.58
CA LEU A 48 -12.07 0.40 0.55
C LEU A 48 -11.29 1.66 0.94
N ARG A 49 -10.31 1.50 1.82
CA ARG A 49 -9.51 2.62 2.35
C ARG A 49 -8.01 2.46 2.10
N ASP A 50 -7.57 1.26 1.76
CA ASP A 50 -6.16 0.93 1.56
C ASP A 50 -5.90 0.68 0.09
N PHE A 51 -5.00 1.47 -0.50
CA PHE A 51 -4.64 1.39 -1.91
C PHE A 51 -3.13 1.28 -2.05
N GLY A 52 -2.68 0.46 -2.98
CA GLY A 52 -1.27 0.17 -3.18
C GLY A 52 -0.74 0.67 -4.52
N GLU A 53 0.39 1.38 -4.46
CA GLU A 53 1.10 1.90 -5.62
C GLU A 53 2.50 1.32 -5.70
N ASN A 54 3.03 1.23 -6.93
CA ASN A 54 4.37 0.70 -7.18
C ASN A 54 5.39 1.77 -7.59
N TYR A 55 4.91 2.97 -7.94
CA TYR A 55 5.76 4.05 -8.45
C TYR A 55 5.58 5.29 -7.57
N ALA A 56 6.70 5.85 -7.11
CA ALA A 56 6.69 6.97 -6.18
C ALA A 56 6.00 8.21 -6.77
N GLN A 57 6.21 8.48 -8.06
CA GLN A 57 5.59 9.62 -8.73
C GLN A 57 4.07 9.46 -8.82
N GLU A 58 3.61 8.29 -9.23
CA GLU A 58 2.18 7.98 -9.30
C GLU A 58 1.51 8.07 -7.94
N LEU A 59 2.16 7.53 -6.90
CA LEU A 59 1.71 7.65 -5.51
C LEU A 59 1.55 9.12 -5.11
N ASN A 60 2.55 9.94 -5.40
CA ASN A 60 2.51 11.37 -5.04
C ASN A 60 1.36 12.10 -5.76
N GLU A 61 1.19 11.86 -7.05
CA GLU A 61 0.14 12.50 -7.85
C GLU A 61 -1.26 12.12 -7.35
N LYS A 62 -1.49 10.83 -7.11
CA LYS A 62 -2.78 10.34 -6.61
C LYS A 62 -3.07 10.80 -5.19
N SER A 63 -2.07 10.77 -4.33
CA SER A 63 -2.20 11.25 -2.96
C SER A 63 -2.57 12.72 -2.91
N LEU A 64 -1.98 13.55 -3.76
CA LEU A 64 -2.32 14.97 -3.86
C LEU A 64 -3.74 15.17 -4.42
N ALA A 65 -4.09 14.45 -5.48
CA ALA A 65 -5.40 14.57 -6.12
C ALA A 65 -6.54 14.13 -5.20
N LEU A 66 -6.29 13.16 -4.33
CA LEU A 66 -7.29 12.58 -3.42
C LEU A 66 -7.03 12.93 -1.95
N ASN A 67 -6.35 14.03 -1.69
CA ASN A 67 -5.95 14.42 -0.32
C ASN A 67 -7.12 14.71 0.62
N SER A 68 -8.31 15.00 0.10
CA SER A 68 -9.53 15.19 0.89
C SER A 68 -10.17 13.88 1.34
N LYS A 69 -9.69 12.75 0.83
CA LYS A 69 -10.21 11.41 1.15
C LYS A 69 -9.36 10.77 2.24
N LYS A 70 -9.98 9.89 3.02
CA LYS A 70 -9.30 9.13 4.08
C LYS A 70 -8.72 7.84 3.50
N ILE A 71 -7.72 7.97 2.64
CA ILE A 71 -7.03 6.85 2.01
C ILE A 71 -5.73 6.58 2.74
N ARG A 72 -5.47 5.32 3.07
CA ARG A 72 -4.17 4.86 3.51
C ARG A 72 -3.41 4.31 2.31
N TRP A 73 -2.36 5.03 1.93
CA TRP A 73 -1.56 4.65 0.77
C TRP A 73 -0.46 3.66 1.17
N HIS A 74 -0.34 2.59 0.42
CA HIS A 74 0.72 1.60 0.58
C HIS A 74 1.71 1.71 -0.59
N PHE A 75 2.98 1.67 -0.31
CA PHE A 75 3.99 1.59 -1.36
C PHE A 75 4.51 0.16 -1.42
N MET A 76 4.39 -0.46 -2.60
CA MET A 76 4.65 -1.88 -2.79
C MET A 76 5.74 -2.16 -3.82
N GLY A 77 6.21 -1.14 -4.51
CA GLY A 77 7.20 -1.25 -5.58
C GLY A 77 8.64 -1.26 -5.08
N PRO A 78 9.58 -1.51 -6.00
CA PRO A 78 11.00 -1.37 -5.69
C PRO A 78 11.34 0.05 -5.24
N ILE A 79 12.21 0.17 -4.26
CA ILE A 79 12.56 1.48 -3.68
C ILE A 79 13.86 1.99 -4.29
N GLN A 80 13.76 3.09 -5.02
CA GLN A 80 14.90 3.88 -5.44
C GLN A 80 15.23 4.91 -4.37
N THR A 81 16.50 5.02 -3.98
CA THR A 81 16.90 5.89 -2.86
C THR A 81 16.56 7.35 -3.08
N ASN A 82 16.63 7.85 -4.33
CA ASN A 82 16.28 9.23 -4.67
C ASN A 82 14.75 9.50 -4.62
N LYS A 83 13.92 8.48 -4.45
CA LYS A 83 12.46 8.60 -4.35
C LYS A 83 11.93 8.44 -2.93
N ILE A 84 12.79 8.13 -1.97
CA ILE A 84 12.36 7.82 -0.59
C ILE A 84 11.62 9.01 0.05
N GLY A 85 12.01 10.23 -0.23
CA GLY A 85 11.31 11.41 0.28
C GLY A 85 9.83 11.42 -0.13
N LEU A 86 9.53 11.15 -1.40
CA LEU A 86 8.13 11.05 -1.88
C LEU A 86 7.39 9.87 -1.26
N ILE A 87 8.08 8.74 -1.11
CA ILE A 87 7.48 7.52 -0.55
C ILE A 87 7.08 7.77 0.91
N VAL A 88 7.98 8.29 1.71
CA VAL A 88 7.72 8.58 3.15
C VAL A 88 6.62 9.63 3.30
N LYS A 89 6.67 10.67 2.48
CA LYS A 89 5.66 11.75 2.54
C LYS A 89 4.23 11.21 2.39
N ASN A 90 4.02 10.22 1.53
CA ASN A 90 2.69 9.80 1.11
C ASN A 90 2.24 8.44 1.65
N SER A 91 3.14 7.64 2.24
CA SER A 91 2.82 6.25 2.58
C SER A 91 2.37 6.08 4.01
N TYR A 92 1.31 5.30 4.19
CA TYR A 92 0.92 4.73 5.47
C TYR A 92 1.81 3.53 5.83
N LEU A 93 2.07 2.65 4.86
CA LEU A 93 2.88 1.45 5.02
C LEU A 93 3.71 1.20 3.76
N VAL A 94 5.00 0.95 3.95
CA VAL A 94 5.94 0.59 2.87
C VAL A 94 6.27 -0.89 2.98
N HIS A 95 5.98 -1.67 1.92
CA HIS A 95 6.06 -3.13 1.94
C HIS A 95 7.41 -3.70 1.51
N SER A 96 8.28 -2.92 0.90
CA SER A 96 9.40 -3.41 0.10
C SER A 96 10.78 -2.99 0.64
N VAL A 97 10.89 -2.81 1.94
CA VAL A 97 12.17 -2.44 2.57
C VAL A 97 13.07 -3.67 2.62
N ASP A 98 14.12 -3.68 1.83
CA ASP A 98 14.95 -4.86 1.58
C ASP A 98 16.44 -4.68 1.88
N ARG A 99 16.88 -3.47 2.25
CA ARG A 99 18.29 -3.20 2.51
C ARG A 99 18.51 -2.03 3.47
N GLU A 100 19.66 -2.05 4.14
CA GLU A 100 20.03 -1.08 5.17
C GLU A 100 20.05 0.36 4.66
N LYS A 101 20.57 0.58 3.45
CA LYS A 101 20.61 1.92 2.83
C LYS A 101 19.24 2.58 2.75
N VAL A 102 18.21 1.80 2.42
CA VAL A 102 16.83 2.26 2.37
C VAL A 102 16.33 2.62 3.78
N VAL A 103 16.61 1.77 4.77
CA VAL A 103 16.20 2.02 6.16
C VAL A 103 16.78 3.34 6.67
N LYS A 104 18.07 3.57 6.46
CA LYS A 104 18.75 4.79 6.91
C LYS A 104 18.16 6.04 6.24
N LYS A 105 17.90 5.98 4.94
CA LYS A 105 17.32 7.10 4.21
C LYS A 105 15.87 7.35 4.64
N MET A 106 15.09 6.31 4.88
CA MET A 106 13.71 6.44 5.38
C MET A 106 13.67 7.05 6.77
N ASP A 107 14.58 6.64 7.65
CA ASP A 107 14.69 7.21 8.98
C ASP A 107 14.99 8.73 8.89
N PHE A 108 15.95 9.09 8.05
CA PHE A 108 16.29 10.49 7.81
C PHE A 108 15.09 11.31 7.32
N GLU A 109 14.37 10.82 6.31
CA GLU A 109 13.22 11.53 5.74
C GLU A 109 12.04 11.57 6.73
N SER A 110 11.83 10.52 7.50
CA SER A 110 10.78 10.46 8.51
C SER A 110 11.00 11.48 9.64
N LYS A 111 12.24 11.63 10.07
CA LYS A 111 12.60 12.61 11.10
C LYS A 111 12.37 14.05 10.63
N LYS A 112 12.63 14.34 9.35
CA LYS A 112 12.38 15.68 8.78
C LYS A 112 10.90 16.07 8.85
N THR A 113 10.00 15.11 8.76
CA THR A 113 8.55 15.34 8.77
C THR A 113 7.90 15.01 10.11
N ASN A 114 8.70 14.70 11.12
CA ASN A 114 8.23 14.27 12.46
C ASN A 114 7.21 13.13 12.36
N LYS A 115 7.52 12.14 11.54
CA LYS A 115 6.65 11.01 11.22
C LYS A 115 7.34 9.71 11.62
N ILE A 116 6.56 8.75 12.09
CA ILE A 116 7.01 7.35 12.26
C ILE A 116 6.50 6.57 11.06
N GLN A 117 7.40 6.14 10.19
CA GLN A 117 7.03 5.39 9.00
C GLN A 117 6.92 3.90 9.31
N LYS A 118 5.73 3.34 9.08
CA LYS A 118 5.49 1.89 9.19
C LYS A 118 6.07 1.19 7.96
N VAL A 119 6.77 0.09 8.18
CA VAL A 119 7.41 -0.67 7.11
C VAL A 119 7.24 -2.17 7.34
N LEU A 120 7.29 -2.92 6.22
CA LEU A 120 7.51 -4.36 6.22
C LEU A 120 8.89 -4.62 5.64
N VAL A 121 9.64 -5.51 6.25
CA VAL A 121 10.94 -5.94 5.72
C VAL A 121 10.71 -7.05 4.71
N GLN A 122 11.17 -6.81 3.49
CA GLN A 122 11.08 -7.79 2.41
C GLN A 122 12.36 -8.63 2.38
N VAL A 123 12.21 -9.95 2.42
CA VAL A 123 13.31 -10.90 2.29
C VAL A 123 13.11 -11.67 0.99
N ASN A 124 14.10 -11.60 0.12
CA ASN A 124 14.06 -12.33 -1.15
C ASN A 124 14.62 -13.74 -0.95
N VAL A 125 13.73 -14.73 -0.99
CA VAL A 125 14.11 -16.14 -0.86
C VAL A 125 14.33 -16.83 -2.20
N LEU A 126 13.89 -16.20 -3.30
CA LEU A 126 14.00 -16.77 -4.64
C LEU A 126 15.41 -16.73 -5.20
N SER A 127 16.27 -15.85 -4.71
CA SER A 127 17.68 -15.76 -5.10
C SER A 127 18.45 -17.07 -4.85
N LEU A 128 17.94 -17.92 -3.96
CA LEU A 128 18.52 -19.22 -3.66
C LEU A 128 18.34 -20.27 -4.77
N ILE A 129 17.42 -20.01 -5.69
CA ILE A 129 17.10 -20.92 -6.78
C ILE A 129 18.20 -20.93 -7.87
N HIS A 130 18.98 -19.89 -7.94
CA HIS A 130 20.05 -19.73 -8.93
C HIS A 130 21.34 -20.47 -8.60
N ILE A 131 21.35 -21.17 -7.54
CA ILE A 131 22.50 -21.94 -7.04
C ILE A 131 22.71 -23.26 -7.79
#